data_bc712049567d55b4ddd1dd8192e1d222
#
_entry.id   bc712049567d55b4ddd1dd8192e1d222
#
_cell.length_a   1.000
_cell.length_b   1.000
_cell.length_c   1.000
_cell.angle_alpha   90.00
_cell.angle_beta   90.00
_cell.angle_gamma   90.00
#
_symmetry.space_group_name_H-M   'P 1'
#
loop_
_entity.id
_entity.type
_entity.pdbx_description
1 polymer ?
#
loop_
_entity_poly.entity_id
_entity_poly.type
_entity_poly.pdbx_seq_one_letter_code
_entity_poly.pdbx_strand_id
1 'polypeptide(L)'
;MQNLHDDSIDILAIETAASTKDDREVIEKKIELIKQIRERERFNKIELYDPYPFQVKFHGTGIDCNQRLLMAGNRTGKTQSGACETAIHALGGDHYPSWWSGRRFDKPTVCFVGGHSTESVRDISQEALLGTPGDPDAAGTGMIPRDRIIKTERKPGVPNAVSVVMVRHASGGTSYIY
;
A
#
# COMPACT_ATOMS: atom_id res chain seq x y z
N MET A 1 13.08 9.05 4.02
CA MET A 1 12.62 9.82 5.19
C MET A 1 12.54 11.27 4.75
N GLN A 2 11.42 11.66 4.22
CA GLN A 2 11.12 13.06 3.87
C GLN A 2 10.22 13.61 4.98
N ASN A 3 10.61 14.76 5.50
CA ASN A 3 10.18 15.35 6.75
C ASN A 3 8.66 15.58 6.86
N LEU A 4 8.02 14.88 7.79
CA LEU A 4 6.68 15.21 8.31
C LEU A 4 6.62 16.57 9.05
N HIS A 5 7.74 17.29 9.15
CA HIS A 5 7.85 18.57 9.88
C HIS A 5 7.62 19.79 8.99
N ASP A 6 7.65 19.63 7.65
CA ASP A 6 7.51 20.75 6.71
C ASP A 6 6.02 21.11 6.45
N ASP A 7 5.14 20.12 6.59
CA ASP A 7 3.74 20.26 6.21
C ASP A 7 2.87 21.09 7.19
N SER A 8 3.28 21.18 8.46
CA SER A 8 2.55 21.96 9.47
C SER A 8 2.76 23.47 9.29
N ILE A 9 3.88 23.86 8.71
CA ILE A 9 4.26 25.26 8.47
C ILE A 9 3.44 25.85 7.33
N ASP A 10 3.17 25.04 6.27
CA ASP A 10 2.40 25.51 5.11
C ASP A 10 0.93 25.79 5.44
N ILE A 11 0.30 25.00 6.29
CA ILE A 11 -1.10 25.20 6.71
C ILE A 11 -1.22 26.46 7.58
N LEU A 12 -0.32 26.69 8.52
CA LEU A 12 -0.27 27.88 9.36
C LEU A 12 0.01 29.16 8.55
N ALA A 13 0.84 29.08 7.52
CA ALA A 13 1.13 30.19 6.62
C ALA A 13 -0.10 30.58 5.77
N ILE A 14 -0.91 29.60 5.38
CA ILE A 14 -2.16 29.80 4.63
C ILE A 14 -3.24 30.44 5.53
N GLU A 15 -3.36 30.00 6.79
CA GLU A 15 -4.32 30.57 7.75
C GLU A 15 -4.00 32.03 8.12
N THR A 16 -2.74 32.43 8.16
CA THR A 16 -2.32 33.80 8.47
C THR A 16 -2.52 34.79 7.34
N ALA A 17 -2.71 34.32 6.11
CA ALA A 17 -2.89 35.17 4.92
C ALA A 17 -4.33 35.66 4.70
N ALA A 18 -5.31 35.21 5.51
CA ALA A 18 -6.72 35.55 5.36
C ALA A 18 -7.03 36.95 5.88
N SER A 19 -7.28 37.91 4.99
CA SER A 19 -7.63 39.28 5.34
C SER A 19 -9.12 39.57 5.42
N THR A 20 -9.95 38.75 4.75
CA THR A 20 -11.43 38.92 4.72
C THR A 20 -12.15 37.66 5.20
N LYS A 21 -13.47 37.79 5.49
CA LYS A 21 -14.29 36.62 5.89
C LYS A 21 -14.42 35.61 4.75
N ASP A 22 -14.54 36.09 3.52
CA ASP A 22 -14.63 35.24 2.33
C ASP A 22 -13.32 34.48 2.08
N ASP A 23 -12.17 35.13 2.31
CA ASP A 23 -10.86 34.47 2.22
C ASP A 23 -10.73 33.33 3.23
N ARG A 24 -11.21 33.52 4.45
CA ARG A 24 -11.18 32.46 5.50
C ARG A 24 -12.01 31.25 5.12
N GLU A 25 -13.22 31.44 4.61
CA GLU A 25 -14.10 30.34 4.17
C GLU A 25 -13.48 29.55 3.00
N VAL A 26 -12.83 30.24 2.06
CA VAL A 26 -12.12 29.59 0.96
C VAL A 26 -10.89 28.80 1.47
N ILE A 27 -10.17 29.36 2.45
CA ILE A 27 -9.01 28.70 3.05
C ILE A 27 -9.45 27.46 3.83
N GLU A 28 -10.50 27.54 4.64
CA GLU A 28 -11.04 26.39 5.38
C GLU A 28 -11.44 25.24 4.44
N LYS A 29 -12.14 25.56 3.33
CA LYS A 29 -12.48 24.56 2.31
C LYS A 29 -11.26 23.92 1.64
N LYS A 30 -10.20 24.71 1.37
CA LYS A 30 -8.96 24.21 0.82
C LYS A 30 -8.22 23.29 1.81
N ILE A 31 -8.16 23.67 3.09
CA ILE A 31 -7.55 22.86 4.14
C ILE A 31 -8.28 21.52 4.28
N GLU A 32 -9.62 21.57 4.30
CA GLU A 32 -10.42 20.33 4.38
C GLU A 32 -10.18 19.42 3.18
N LEU A 33 -10.13 19.98 1.97
CA LEU A 33 -9.82 19.23 0.76
C LEU A 33 -8.42 18.61 0.80
N ILE A 34 -7.42 19.36 1.27
CA ILE A 34 -6.04 18.85 1.43
C ILE A 34 -6.00 17.70 2.43
N LYS A 35 -6.74 17.79 3.55
CA LYS A 35 -6.84 16.70 4.54
C LYS A 35 -7.45 15.44 3.91
N GLN A 36 -8.52 15.59 3.14
CA GLN A 36 -9.18 14.47 2.45
C GLN A 36 -8.26 13.82 1.41
N ILE A 37 -7.52 14.62 0.64
CA ILE A 37 -6.54 14.13 -0.33
C ILE A 37 -5.44 13.34 0.39
N ARG A 38 -4.84 13.90 1.45
CA ARG A 38 -3.78 13.23 2.23
C ARG A 38 -4.26 11.92 2.87
N GLU A 39 -5.49 11.91 3.39
CA GLU A 39 -6.08 10.69 3.95
C GLU A 39 -6.30 9.65 2.86
N ARG A 40 -6.82 10.04 1.70
CA ARG A 40 -6.94 9.14 0.54
C ARG A 40 -5.58 8.58 0.11
N GLU A 41 -4.57 9.43 -0.02
CA GLU A 41 -3.21 9.02 -0.39
C GLU A 41 -2.61 8.06 0.63
N ARG A 42 -2.82 8.31 1.92
CA ARG A 42 -2.35 7.46 3.02
C ARG A 42 -2.87 6.03 2.91
N PHE A 43 -4.11 5.83 2.46
CA PHE A 43 -4.77 4.52 2.37
C PHE A 43 -4.82 3.93 0.96
N ASN A 44 -4.20 4.57 -0.03
CA ASN A 44 -4.14 4.10 -1.42
C ASN A 44 -2.71 4.09 -1.96
N LYS A 45 -1.78 3.60 -1.17
CA LYS A 45 -0.36 3.55 -1.54
C LYS A 45 -0.10 2.81 -2.86
N ILE A 46 -0.95 1.85 -3.20
CA ILE A 46 -0.83 1.10 -4.46
C ILE A 46 -1.06 2.00 -5.69
N GLU A 47 -1.96 2.99 -5.63
CA GLU A 47 -2.21 3.94 -6.71
C GLU A 47 -1.04 4.91 -6.92
N LEU A 48 -0.29 5.18 -5.85
CA LEU A 48 0.85 6.10 -5.83
C LEU A 48 2.18 5.40 -6.11
N TYR A 49 2.16 4.07 -6.21
CA TYR A 49 3.39 3.32 -6.46
C TYR A 49 3.89 3.55 -7.88
N ASP A 50 5.05 4.18 -7.98
CA ASP A 50 5.77 4.45 -9.24
C ASP A 50 7.01 3.54 -9.31
N PRO A 51 6.95 2.42 -10.07
CA PRO A 51 8.03 1.45 -10.14
C PRO A 51 9.17 1.95 -11.01
N TYR A 52 10.40 1.65 -10.60
CA TYR A 52 11.56 1.84 -11.46
C TYR A 52 11.47 0.96 -12.73
N PRO A 53 12.12 1.34 -13.85
CA PRO A 53 12.05 0.59 -15.11
C PRO A 53 12.42 -0.90 -14.99
N PHE A 54 13.37 -1.25 -14.11
CA PHE A 54 13.73 -2.64 -13.88
C PHE A 54 12.65 -3.43 -13.13
N GLN A 55 11.87 -2.76 -12.27
CA GLN A 55 10.73 -3.37 -11.57
C GLN A 55 9.57 -3.62 -12.53
N VAL A 56 9.27 -2.67 -13.42
CA VAL A 56 8.27 -2.85 -14.49
C VAL A 56 8.64 -4.07 -15.34
N LYS A 57 9.91 -4.18 -15.75
CA LYS A 57 10.40 -5.33 -16.50
C LYS A 57 10.25 -6.63 -15.71
N PHE A 58 10.58 -6.62 -14.41
CA PHE A 58 10.42 -7.77 -13.53
C PHE A 58 8.95 -8.21 -13.43
N HIS A 59 8.04 -7.28 -13.22
CA HIS A 59 6.59 -7.57 -13.18
C HIS A 59 6.10 -8.14 -14.51
N GLY A 60 6.52 -7.56 -15.63
CA GLY A 60 6.12 -8.01 -16.98
C GLY A 60 6.52 -9.45 -17.28
N THR A 61 7.68 -9.89 -16.81
CA THR A 61 8.14 -11.30 -17.02
C THR A 61 7.25 -12.32 -16.30
N GLY A 62 6.36 -11.89 -15.40
CA GLY A 62 5.38 -12.76 -14.73
C GLY A 62 4.36 -13.41 -15.67
N ILE A 63 4.19 -12.93 -16.90
CA ILE A 63 3.33 -13.55 -17.92
C ILE A 63 3.94 -14.89 -18.34
N ASP A 64 5.23 -14.89 -18.67
CA ASP A 64 5.89 -16.02 -19.32
C ASP A 64 6.64 -16.90 -18.32
N CYS A 65 7.09 -16.35 -17.20
CA CYS A 65 7.93 -17.03 -16.22
C CYS A 65 7.13 -17.36 -14.95
N ASN A 66 7.07 -18.65 -14.59
CA ASN A 66 6.47 -19.08 -13.32
C ASN A 66 7.40 -18.87 -12.11
N GLN A 67 8.71 -18.73 -12.33
CA GLN A 67 9.70 -18.45 -11.30
C GLN A 67 10.55 -17.28 -11.74
N ARG A 68 10.77 -16.34 -10.82
CA ARG A 68 11.56 -15.13 -11.07
C ARG A 68 12.38 -14.78 -9.84
N LEU A 69 13.58 -14.29 -10.06
CA LEU A 69 14.45 -13.79 -9.01
C LEU A 69 14.77 -12.32 -9.24
N LEU A 70 14.39 -11.46 -8.28
CA LEU A 70 14.74 -10.06 -8.29
C LEU A 70 16.01 -9.83 -7.47
N MET A 71 17.14 -9.76 -8.14
CA MET A 71 18.43 -9.42 -7.53
C MET A 71 18.73 -7.94 -7.76
N ALA A 72 18.84 -7.18 -6.69
CA ALA A 72 19.15 -5.76 -6.75
C ALA A 72 19.81 -5.32 -5.43
N GLY A 73 20.49 -4.17 -5.45
CA GLY A 73 21.15 -3.59 -4.28
C GLY A 73 20.20 -3.28 -3.12
N ASN A 74 20.75 -2.88 -1.99
CA ASN A 74 19.93 -2.44 -0.86
C ASN A 74 19.21 -1.12 -1.20
N ARG A 75 18.03 -0.92 -0.61
CA ARG A 75 17.19 0.30 -0.78
C ARG A 75 16.71 0.56 -2.22
N THR A 76 16.69 -0.44 -3.08
CA THR A 76 16.18 -0.35 -4.46
C THR A 76 14.69 -0.67 -4.59
N GLY A 77 13.96 -0.76 -3.48
CA GLY A 77 12.51 -0.98 -3.50
C GLY A 77 12.07 -2.44 -3.75
N LYS A 78 12.95 -3.46 -3.59
CA LYS A 78 12.58 -4.88 -3.77
C LYS A 78 11.34 -5.30 -2.98
N THR A 79 11.30 -4.95 -1.69
CA THR A 79 10.17 -5.26 -0.80
C THR A 79 8.89 -4.58 -1.26
N GLN A 80 8.97 -3.31 -1.65
CA GLN A 80 7.82 -2.56 -2.17
C GLN A 80 7.31 -3.17 -3.48
N SER A 81 8.22 -3.59 -4.36
CA SER A 81 7.88 -4.28 -5.61
C SER A 81 7.15 -5.60 -5.34
N GLY A 82 7.67 -6.44 -4.45
CA GLY A 82 7.03 -7.70 -4.08
C GLY A 82 5.66 -7.50 -3.41
N ALA A 83 5.55 -6.52 -2.50
CA ALA A 83 4.29 -6.18 -1.85
C ALA A 83 3.27 -5.63 -2.85
N CYS A 84 3.69 -4.78 -3.79
CA CYS A 84 2.82 -4.26 -4.84
C CYS A 84 2.28 -5.38 -5.73
N GLU A 85 3.13 -6.28 -6.20
CA GLU A 85 2.71 -7.42 -7.03
C GLU A 85 1.75 -8.34 -6.27
N THR A 86 2.03 -8.65 -5.01
CA THR A 86 1.15 -9.46 -4.16
C THR A 86 -0.22 -8.77 -3.98
N ALA A 87 -0.23 -7.47 -3.71
CA ALA A 87 -1.45 -6.70 -3.56
C ALA A 87 -2.26 -6.65 -4.87
N ILE A 88 -1.62 -6.39 -6.01
CA ILE A 88 -2.25 -6.40 -7.33
C ILE A 88 -2.91 -7.75 -7.63
N HIS A 89 -2.23 -8.86 -7.34
CA HIS A 89 -2.77 -10.20 -7.54
C HIS A 89 -3.94 -10.50 -6.61
N ALA A 90 -3.90 -10.03 -5.36
CA ALA A 90 -4.97 -10.23 -4.39
C ALA A 90 -6.21 -9.35 -4.67
N LEU A 91 -6.01 -8.13 -5.16
CA LEU A 91 -7.08 -7.17 -5.45
C LEU A 91 -7.75 -7.44 -6.80
N GLY A 92 -6.96 -7.73 -7.84
CA GLY A 92 -7.43 -7.95 -9.21
C GLY A 92 -8.12 -6.74 -9.86
N GLY A 93 -8.65 -6.92 -11.06
CA GLY A 93 -9.56 -5.99 -11.74
C GLY A 93 -9.02 -4.56 -11.88
N ASP A 94 -9.74 -3.57 -11.37
CA ASP A 94 -9.45 -2.13 -11.51
C ASP A 94 -8.17 -1.67 -10.82
N HIS A 95 -7.57 -2.53 -9.98
CA HIS A 95 -6.29 -2.26 -9.31
C HIS A 95 -5.05 -2.59 -10.15
N TYR A 96 -5.23 -2.83 -11.46
CA TYR A 96 -4.10 -2.93 -12.37
C TYR A 96 -3.70 -1.53 -12.87
N PRO A 97 -2.56 -0.98 -12.42
CA PRO A 97 -2.09 0.32 -12.89
C PRO A 97 -1.78 0.30 -14.38
N SER A 98 -1.76 1.46 -15.04
CA SER A 98 -1.50 1.60 -16.48
C SER A 98 -0.15 1.02 -16.93
N TRP A 99 0.86 1.06 -16.05
CA TRP A 99 2.19 0.48 -16.29
C TRP A 99 2.24 -1.05 -16.12
N TRP A 100 1.16 -1.68 -15.54
CA TRP A 100 1.17 -3.11 -15.25
C TRP A 100 1.12 -3.95 -16.51
N SER A 101 2.19 -4.67 -16.77
CA SER A 101 2.33 -5.61 -17.89
C SER A 101 2.46 -7.07 -17.42
N GLY A 102 2.29 -7.34 -16.13
CA GLY A 102 2.38 -8.68 -15.56
C GLY A 102 1.11 -9.50 -15.69
N ARG A 103 1.11 -10.68 -15.05
CA ARG A 103 -0.05 -11.58 -15.05
C ARG A 103 -1.25 -10.94 -14.37
N ARG A 104 -2.45 -11.18 -14.92
CA ARG A 104 -3.73 -10.70 -14.38
C ARG A 104 -4.56 -11.89 -13.91
N PHE A 105 -5.30 -11.70 -12.83
CA PHE A 105 -6.19 -12.71 -12.27
C PHE A 105 -7.60 -12.13 -12.18
N ASP A 106 -8.56 -12.80 -12.86
CA ASP A 106 -9.98 -12.40 -12.87
C ASP A 106 -10.77 -13.06 -11.73
N LYS A 107 -10.11 -13.91 -10.96
CA LYS A 107 -10.68 -14.65 -9.81
C LYS A 107 -9.82 -14.42 -8.57
N PRO A 108 -10.42 -14.57 -7.36
CA PRO A 108 -9.67 -14.52 -6.12
C PRO A 108 -8.45 -15.44 -6.12
N THR A 109 -7.36 -14.97 -5.53
CA THR A 109 -6.08 -15.66 -5.50
C THR A 109 -5.72 -16.11 -4.09
N VAL A 110 -4.81 -17.06 -4.01
CA VAL A 110 -4.13 -17.45 -2.78
C VAL A 110 -2.64 -17.14 -2.95
N CYS A 111 -2.14 -16.24 -2.13
CA CYS A 111 -0.74 -15.82 -2.13
C CYS A 111 -0.04 -16.35 -0.86
N PHE A 112 1.22 -16.72 -0.99
CA PHE A 112 2.08 -17.04 0.15
C PHE A 112 3.24 -16.06 0.21
N VAL A 113 3.42 -15.43 1.37
CA VAL A 113 4.49 -14.49 1.64
C VAL A 113 5.38 -15.06 2.73
N GLY A 114 6.59 -15.41 2.36
CA GLY A 114 7.55 -16.05 3.24
C GLY A 114 8.77 -15.18 3.53
N GLY A 115 9.42 -15.46 4.64
CA GLY A 115 10.68 -14.87 5.03
C GLY A 115 11.46 -15.85 5.89
N HIS A 116 12.62 -15.43 6.35
CA HIS A 116 13.52 -16.29 7.10
C HIS A 116 13.06 -16.50 8.56
N SER A 117 12.27 -15.58 9.10
CA SER A 117 11.61 -15.74 10.41
C SER A 117 10.26 -15.05 10.41
N THR A 118 9.40 -15.38 11.39
CA THR A 118 8.08 -14.73 11.53
C THR A 118 8.21 -13.25 11.82
N GLU A 119 9.19 -12.85 12.62
CA GLU A 119 9.48 -11.46 12.94
C GLU A 119 9.88 -10.69 11.68
N SER A 120 10.74 -11.25 10.84
CA SER A 120 11.12 -10.60 9.58
C SER A 120 9.96 -10.48 8.60
N VAL A 121 9.05 -11.46 8.55
CA VAL A 121 7.81 -11.36 7.75
C VAL A 121 6.93 -10.25 8.30
N ARG A 122 6.73 -10.17 9.64
CA ARG A 122 5.95 -9.11 10.29
C ARG A 122 6.52 -7.72 10.01
N ASP A 123 7.81 -7.53 10.26
CA ASP A 123 8.44 -6.20 10.26
C ASP A 123 8.76 -5.69 8.84
N ILE A 124 8.77 -6.57 7.84
CA ILE A 124 9.12 -6.20 6.47
C ILE A 124 7.92 -6.40 5.52
N SER A 125 7.46 -7.65 5.38
CA SER A 125 6.45 -7.98 4.37
C SER A 125 5.04 -7.58 4.80
N GLN A 126 4.67 -7.85 6.05
CA GLN A 126 3.38 -7.44 6.60
C GLN A 126 3.28 -5.91 6.66
N GLU A 127 4.32 -5.20 7.09
CA GLU A 127 4.35 -3.74 7.10
C GLU A 127 4.18 -3.18 5.68
N ALA A 128 4.88 -3.72 4.70
CA ALA A 128 4.76 -3.27 3.32
C ALA A 128 3.36 -3.51 2.72
N LEU A 129 2.68 -4.59 3.13
CA LEU A 129 1.35 -4.94 2.65
C LEU A 129 0.23 -4.22 3.40
N LEU A 130 0.31 -4.10 4.71
CA LEU A 130 -0.79 -3.68 5.59
C LEU A 130 -0.55 -2.34 6.29
N GLY A 131 0.71 -1.94 6.48
CA GLY A 131 1.13 -0.84 7.35
C GLY A 131 1.77 -1.34 8.65
N THR A 132 2.12 -0.42 9.53
CA THR A 132 2.90 -0.68 10.75
C THR A 132 2.22 -1.72 11.65
N PRO A 133 2.91 -2.84 11.98
CA PRO A 133 2.35 -3.89 12.82
C PRO A 133 2.02 -3.38 14.23
N GLY A 134 0.81 -3.70 14.71
CA GLY A 134 0.36 -3.32 16.05
C GLY A 134 -0.25 -1.93 16.18
N ASP A 135 -0.19 -1.13 15.13
CA ASP A 135 -0.89 0.16 15.07
C ASP A 135 -2.21 0.01 14.29
N PRO A 136 -3.38 0.12 14.97
CA PRO A 136 -4.68 0.04 14.31
C PRO A 136 -4.92 1.16 13.29
N ASP A 137 -4.33 2.34 13.50
CA ASP A 137 -4.50 3.48 12.60
C ASP A 137 -3.64 3.34 11.34
N ALA A 138 -2.58 2.54 11.40
CA ALA A 138 -1.76 2.22 10.25
C ALA A 138 -2.32 1.07 9.39
N ALA A 139 -3.36 0.37 9.82
CA ALA A 139 -3.95 -0.71 9.04
C ALA A 139 -4.50 -0.19 7.70
N GLY A 140 -4.00 -0.72 6.58
CA GLY A 140 -4.33 -0.28 5.23
C GLY A 140 -3.48 0.87 4.69
N THR A 141 -2.43 1.27 5.39
CA THR A 141 -1.43 2.23 4.87
C THR A 141 -0.31 1.55 4.08
N GLY A 142 -0.35 0.23 3.95
CA GLY A 142 0.50 -0.56 3.06
C GLY A 142 -0.03 -0.58 1.62
N MET A 143 0.41 -1.58 0.85
CA MET A 143 -0.02 -1.75 -0.54
C MET A 143 -1.46 -2.22 -0.69
N ILE A 144 -2.08 -2.77 0.37
CA ILE A 144 -3.48 -3.18 0.37
C ILE A 144 -4.30 -2.07 1.01
N PRO A 145 -5.21 -1.41 0.26
CA PRO A 145 -6.07 -0.36 0.79
C PRO A 145 -6.96 -0.83 1.94
N ARG A 146 -7.23 0.05 2.91
CA ARG A 146 -8.02 -0.26 4.11
C ARG A 146 -9.40 -0.84 3.80
N ASP A 147 -10.10 -0.28 2.83
CA ASP A 147 -11.45 -0.69 2.41
C ASP A 147 -11.47 -2.07 1.74
N ARG A 148 -10.32 -2.61 1.35
CA ARG A 148 -10.16 -3.92 0.73
C ARG A 148 -9.78 -5.02 1.73
N ILE A 149 -9.34 -4.67 2.92
CA ILE A 149 -9.03 -5.64 3.97
C ILE A 149 -10.36 -6.07 4.63
N ILE A 150 -10.74 -7.33 4.43
CA ILE A 150 -11.95 -7.91 5.03
C ILE A 150 -11.68 -8.28 6.49
N LYS A 151 -10.57 -9.01 6.72
CA LYS A 151 -10.20 -9.53 8.04
C LYS A 151 -8.72 -9.90 8.03
N THR A 152 -8.10 -9.81 9.19
CA THR A 152 -6.78 -10.40 9.45
C THR A 152 -6.89 -11.40 10.60
N GLU A 153 -6.10 -12.48 10.55
CA GLU A 153 -5.98 -13.46 11.62
C GLU A 153 -4.58 -13.38 12.23
N ARG A 154 -4.52 -13.29 13.55
CA ARG A 154 -3.25 -13.19 14.29
C ARG A 154 -2.51 -14.51 14.27
N LYS A 155 -1.18 -14.43 14.16
CA LYS A 155 -0.30 -15.59 14.33
C LYS A 155 0.01 -15.81 15.81
N PRO A 156 -0.27 -17.00 16.36
CA PRO A 156 0.11 -17.32 17.74
C PRO A 156 1.62 -17.24 17.94
N GLY A 157 2.03 -16.81 19.13
CA GLY A 157 3.42 -16.83 19.56
C GLY A 157 4.29 -15.64 19.16
N VAL A 158 3.82 -14.81 18.22
CA VAL A 158 4.55 -13.58 17.83
C VAL A 158 3.62 -12.38 17.90
N PRO A 159 3.89 -11.39 18.78
CA PRO A 159 3.05 -10.21 18.92
C PRO A 159 2.90 -9.46 17.59
N ASN A 160 1.66 -9.03 17.30
CA ASN A 160 1.30 -8.25 16.10
C ASN A 160 1.57 -8.92 14.75
N ALA A 161 1.99 -10.19 14.73
CA ALA A 161 2.11 -10.93 13.50
C ALA A 161 0.74 -11.44 13.03
N VAL A 162 0.53 -11.37 11.71
CA VAL A 162 -0.67 -11.86 11.02
C VAL A 162 -0.32 -13.17 10.32
N SER A 163 -1.20 -14.16 10.44
CA SER A 163 -1.09 -15.43 9.74
C SER A 163 -1.86 -15.47 8.43
N VAL A 164 -2.98 -14.75 8.37
CA VAL A 164 -3.84 -14.68 7.18
C VAL A 164 -4.38 -13.27 7.00
N VAL A 165 -4.33 -12.77 5.78
CA VAL A 165 -5.02 -11.56 5.36
C VAL A 165 -6.09 -11.95 4.35
N MET A 166 -7.33 -11.58 4.62
CA MET A 166 -8.47 -11.75 3.72
C MET A 166 -8.71 -10.43 3.00
N VAL A 167 -8.62 -10.46 1.67
CA VAL A 167 -8.70 -9.28 0.81
C VAL A 167 -9.88 -9.40 -0.12
N ARG A 168 -10.67 -8.33 -0.26
CA ARG A 168 -11.78 -8.26 -1.22
C ARG A 168 -11.22 -8.16 -2.62
N HIS A 169 -11.48 -9.18 -3.44
CA HIS A 169 -11.11 -9.19 -4.84
C HIS A 169 -12.14 -8.40 -5.68
N ALA A 170 -11.71 -7.79 -6.77
CA ALA A 170 -12.57 -7.01 -7.66
C ALA A 170 -13.76 -7.81 -8.24
N SER A 171 -13.61 -9.12 -8.41
CA SER A 171 -14.73 -10.01 -8.85
C SER A 171 -15.80 -10.26 -7.78
N GLY A 172 -15.67 -9.70 -6.57
CA GLY A 172 -16.59 -9.88 -5.45
C GLY A 172 -16.26 -11.04 -4.50
N GLY A 173 -15.24 -11.86 -4.81
CA GLY A 173 -14.76 -12.93 -3.95
C GLY A 173 -13.68 -12.49 -2.97
N THR A 174 -13.13 -13.44 -2.21
CA THR A 174 -12.09 -13.21 -1.21
C THR A 174 -10.77 -13.86 -1.64
N SER A 175 -9.71 -13.07 -1.73
CA SER A 175 -8.33 -13.54 -1.86
C SER A 175 -7.71 -13.72 -0.49
N TYR A 176 -6.75 -14.65 -0.38
CA TYR A 176 -6.06 -14.97 0.86
C TYR A 176 -4.56 -14.77 0.70
N ILE A 177 -3.92 -14.15 1.69
CA ILE A 177 -2.48 -14.01 1.79
C ILE A 177 -2.04 -14.66 3.11
N TYR A 178 -1.17 -15.66 3.00
CA TYR A 178 -0.61 -16.42 4.13
C TYR A 178 0.84 -16.05 4.39
#